data_5496fc99b883d4fce3e1ac5c58643c5c
#
_entry.id   5496fc99b883d4fce3e1ac5c58643c5c
#
_cell.length_a   1.000
_cell.length_b   1.000
_cell.length_c   1.000
_cell.angle_alpha   90.00
_cell.angle_beta   90.00
_cell.angle_gamma   90.00
#
_symmetry.space_group_name_H-M   'P 1'
#
loop_
_entity.id
_entity.type
_entity.pdbx_description
1 polymer ?
#
loop_
_entity_poly.entity_id
_entity_poly.type
_entity_poly.pdbx_seq_one_letter_code
_entity_poly.pdbx_strand_id
1 'polypeptide(L)'
;LSITKKRIIVEAVTERGVYWAMQTLRQLAEKRNSKTHIQGAEIIDWPAFRVRGFMQDVGRSYISLDELKREIAALAKFKINVFHWHLTENQSWRLESKIFPMLNDSANTTRMPGKYYTLEEAKELVAFCKAHHMTLIPEIDMPGHSAAFIRTFRHDMQSPEGMKILKLLMDEVCETFDVPYLHIGTDEVQFTNPRFVPEMVSYVRSKGKKVISWNPGWHYKPGEIDMTQLWSYRGKAQ
;
A
#
# COMPACT_ATOMS: atom_id res chain seq x y z
N LEU A 1 0.00 25.30 16.14
CA LEU A 1 0.61 26.22 15.22
C LEU A 1 0.15 27.64 15.57
N SER A 2 1.06 28.49 15.96
CA SER A 2 0.79 29.90 16.30
C SER A 2 1.49 30.80 15.29
N ILE A 3 0.74 31.70 14.68
CA ILE A 3 1.24 32.62 13.63
C ILE A 3 0.96 34.06 14.07
N THR A 4 2.01 34.81 14.27
CA THR A 4 1.95 36.24 14.62
C THR A 4 2.72 37.09 13.61
N LYS A 5 2.64 38.41 13.70
CA LYS A 5 3.45 39.31 12.87
C LYS A 5 4.97 39.15 13.03
N LYS A 6 5.41 38.57 14.17
CA LYS A 6 6.85 38.49 14.51
C LYS A 6 7.42 37.07 14.37
N ARG A 7 6.59 36.04 14.52
CA ARG A 7 7.08 34.65 14.57
C ARG A 7 6.00 33.65 14.20
N ILE A 8 6.46 32.49 13.73
CA ILE A 8 5.67 31.29 13.54
C ILE A 8 6.22 30.23 14.49
N ILE A 9 5.36 29.64 15.32
CA ILE A 9 5.72 28.60 16.26
C ILE A 9 4.95 27.33 15.86
N VAL A 10 5.66 26.21 15.73
CA VAL A 10 5.09 24.89 15.51
C VAL A 10 5.44 24.03 16.72
N GLU A 11 4.43 23.51 17.40
CA GLU A 11 4.59 22.56 18.49
C GLU A 11 3.85 21.28 18.13
N ALA A 12 4.52 20.14 18.26
CA ALA A 12 3.95 18.83 17.99
C ALA A 12 4.63 17.75 18.83
N VAL A 13 3.91 16.69 19.13
CA VAL A 13 4.43 15.54 19.92
C VAL A 13 5.40 14.67 19.09
N THR A 14 5.29 14.71 17.76
CA THR A 14 6.10 13.88 16.84
C THR A 14 6.57 14.68 15.63
N GLU A 15 7.65 14.23 14.98
CA GLU A 15 8.09 14.78 13.68
C GLU A 15 7.00 14.78 12.62
N ARG A 16 6.18 13.72 12.60
CA ARG A 16 5.00 13.64 11.72
C ARG A 16 4.01 14.77 11.98
N GLY A 17 3.82 15.13 13.24
CA GLY A 17 2.98 16.29 13.62
C GLY A 17 3.56 17.60 13.12
N VAL A 18 4.87 17.80 13.20
CA VAL A 18 5.57 18.96 12.62
C VAL A 18 5.39 18.99 11.10
N TYR A 19 5.59 17.86 10.43
CA TYR A 19 5.39 17.75 8.99
C TYR A 19 3.96 18.19 8.56
N TRP A 20 2.93 17.73 9.27
CA TRP A 20 1.54 18.12 8.97
C TRP A 20 1.24 19.58 9.29
N ALA A 21 1.82 20.13 10.33
CA ALA A 21 1.71 21.58 10.60
C ALA A 21 2.34 22.38 9.47
N MET A 22 3.45 21.91 8.89
CA MET A 22 4.05 22.56 7.71
C MET A 22 3.14 22.44 6.47
N GLN A 23 2.38 21.34 6.30
CA GLN A 23 1.38 21.27 5.22
C GLN A 23 0.26 22.28 5.42
N THR A 24 -0.22 22.45 6.67
CA THR A 24 -1.19 23.50 7.01
C THR A 24 -0.64 24.89 6.71
N LEU A 25 0.58 25.18 7.14
CA LEU A 25 1.23 26.46 6.89
C LEU A 25 1.38 26.78 5.40
N ARG A 26 1.75 25.79 4.58
CA ARG A 26 1.82 25.92 3.13
C ARG A 26 0.48 26.26 2.49
N GLN A 27 -0.61 25.69 2.99
CA GLN A 27 -1.97 25.95 2.49
C GLN A 27 -2.51 27.32 2.91
N LEU A 28 -2.03 27.86 4.03
CA LEU A 28 -2.36 29.22 4.49
C LEU A 28 -1.57 30.31 3.77
N ALA A 29 -0.52 29.92 3.05
CA ALA A 29 0.34 30.86 2.34
C ALA A 29 -0.33 31.35 1.05
N GLU A 30 -0.62 32.63 0.96
CA GLU A 30 -1.20 33.28 -0.22
C GLU A 30 -0.16 34.17 -0.93
N LYS A 31 -0.12 34.11 -2.25
CA LYS A 31 0.66 35.07 -3.04
C LYS A 31 -0.17 36.31 -3.36
N ARG A 32 0.31 37.48 -2.91
CA ARG A 32 -0.25 38.79 -3.24
C ARG A 32 0.86 39.72 -3.67
N ASN A 33 0.78 40.31 -4.88
CA ASN A 33 1.76 41.25 -5.41
C ASN A 33 3.21 40.75 -5.26
N SER A 34 3.50 39.53 -5.74
CA SER A 34 4.82 38.87 -5.69
C SER A 34 5.36 38.60 -4.28
N LYS A 35 4.60 38.85 -3.22
CA LYS A 35 4.95 38.54 -1.83
C LYS A 35 4.08 37.42 -1.29
N THR A 36 4.67 36.57 -0.43
CA THR A 36 3.91 35.56 0.29
C THR A 36 3.36 36.18 1.59
N HIS A 37 2.07 36.05 1.78
CA HIS A 37 1.35 36.49 2.98
C HIS A 37 0.77 35.28 3.70
N ILE A 38 0.87 35.27 5.03
CA ILE A 38 0.21 34.31 5.89
C ILE A 38 -0.55 35.09 6.94
N GLN A 39 -1.84 34.85 7.05
CA GLN A 39 -2.67 35.49 8.07
C GLN A 39 -2.29 35.00 9.47
N GLY A 40 -2.27 35.88 10.45
CA GLY A 40 -2.09 35.52 11.86
C GLY A 40 -3.23 34.58 12.32
N ALA A 41 -2.87 33.49 13.00
CA ALA A 41 -3.81 32.47 13.45
C ALA A 41 -3.26 31.65 14.60
N GLU A 42 -4.15 31.13 15.43
CA GLU A 42 -3.90 30.04 16.37
C GLU A 42 -4.63 28.80 15.90
N ILE A 43 -3.90 27.69 15.69
CA ILE A 43 -4.46 26.45 15.16
C ILE A 43 -4.04 25.29 16.04
N ILE A 44 -5.03 24.59 16.58
CA ILE A 44 -4.89 23.32 17.27
C ILE A 44 -5.53 22.25 16.38
N ASP A 45 -4.77 21.24 16.01
CA ASP A 45 -5.20 20.23 15.05
C ASP A 45 -4.73 18.84 15.46
N TRP A 46 -5.59 17.86 15.29
CA TRP A 46 -5.30 16.45 15.51
C TRP A 46 -6.12 15.59 14.54
N PRO A 47 -5.63 14.40 14.15
CA PRO A 47 -6.36 13.54 13.24
C PRO A 47 -7.57 12.89 13.96
N ALA A 48 -8.76 12.98 13.35
CA ALA A 48 -9.95 12.27 13.81
C ALA A 48 -9.81 10.73 13.62
N PHE A 49 -9.03 10.31 12.60
CA PHE A 49 -8.76 8.89 12.31
C PHE A 49 -7.26 8.62 12.32
N ARG A 50 -6.87 7.51 12.94
CA ARG A 50 -5.46 7.07 12.98
C ARG A 50 -4.94 6.69 11.60
N VAL A 51 -5.77 6.03 10.79
CA VAL A 51 -5.48 5.64 9.42
C VAL A 51 -6.29 6.52 8.47
N ARG A 52 -5.59 7.16 7.54
CA ARG A 52 -6.15 7.96 6.45
C ARG A 52 -5.42 7.51 5.19
N GLY A 53 -6.00 6.50 4.54
CA GLY A 53 -5.37 5.81 3.43
C GLY A 53 -5.89 6.24 2.07
N PHE A 54 -5.05 6.04 1.07
CA PHE A 54 -5.42 6.05 -0.34
C PHE A 54 -4.90 4.77 -0.97
N MET A 55 -5.73 4.10 -1.75
CA MET A 55 -5.38 2.88 -2.46
C MET A 55 -5.22 3.18 -3.95
N GLN A 56 -4.11 2.71 -4.52
CA GLN A 56 -3.86 2.78 -5.96
C GLN A 56 -3.74 1.38 -6.54
N ASP A 57 -4.67 1.05 -7.44
CA ASP A 57 -4.65 -0.19 -8.20
C ASP A 57 -3.80 -0.02 -9.46
N VAL A 58 -2.62 -0.61 -9.44
CA VAL A 58 -1.72 -0.67 -10.60
C VAL A 58 -1.75 -2.03 -11.29
N GLY A 59 -2.34 -3.03 -10.65
CA GLY A 59 -2.56 -4.35 -11.23
C GLY A 59 -3.42 -4.27 -12.48
N ARG A 60 -4.55 -3.57 -12.41
CA ARG A 60 -5.44 -3.35 -13.56
C ARG A 60 -4.88 -2.33 -14.54
N SER A 61 -4.23 -1.26 -14.07
CA SER A 61 -3.69 -0.20 -14.94
C SER A 61 -2.38 0.34 -14.40
N TYR A 62 -1.29 0.10 -15.11
CA TYR A 62 0.03 0.60 -14.73
C TYR A 62 0.05 2.13 -14.68
N ILE A 63 0.66 2.66 -13.64
CA ILE A 63 0.95 4.08 -13.44
C ILE A 63 2.46 4.21 -13.29
N SER A 64 3.09 5.20 -13.92
CA SER A 64 4.53 5.38 -13.83
C SER A 64 4.97 5.75 -12.40
N LEU A 65 6.19 5.40 -12.04
CA LEU A 65 6.75 5.75 -10.72
C LEU A 65 6.70 7.25 -10.45
N ASP A 66 6.96 8.08 -11.46
CA ASP A 66 6.90 9.53 -11.34
C ASP A 66 5.48 10.05 -11.08
N GLU A 67 4.48 9.41 -11.68
CA GLU A 67 3.06 9.74 -11.41
C GLU A 67 2.66 9.34 -10.01
N LEU A 68 3.04 8.14 -9.55
CA LEU A 68 2.82 7.69 -8.17
C LEU A 68 3.46 8.66 -7.16
N LYS A 69 4.68 9.12 -7.40
CA LYS A 69 5.33 10.12 -6.55
C LYS A 69 4.60 11.45 -6.53
N ARG A 70 4.10 11.92 -7.68
CA ARG A 70 3.27 13.15 -7.74
C ARG A 70 1.98 12.98 -6.96
N GLU A 71 1.34 11.82 -7.06
CA GLU A 71 0.13 11.49 -6.32
C GLU A 71 0.40 11.46 -4.81
N ILE A 72 1.44 10.75 -4.35
CA ILE A 72 1.85 10.69 -2.94
C ILE A 72 2.14 12.10 -2.39
N ALA A 73 2.87 12.91 -3.14
CA ALA A 73 3.16 14.29 -2.74
C ALA A 73 1.89 15.17 -2.65
N ALA A 74 0.90 14.92 -3.50
CA ALA A 74 -0.40 15.59 -3.43
C ALA A 74 -1.21 15.11 -2.23
N LEU A 75 -1.29 13.81 -2.00
CA LEU A 75 -1.99 13.19 -0.86
C LEU A 75 -1.42 13.66 0.48
N ALA A 76 -0.10 13.81 0.57
CA ALA A 76 0.58 14.30 1.75
C ALA A 76 0.12 15.71 2.18
N LYS A 77 -0.26 16.58 1.22
CA LYS A 77 -0.83 17.91 1.52
C LYS A 77 -2.15 17.81 2.29
N PHE A 78 -2.90 16.73 2.07
CA PHE A 78 -4.16 16.43 2.76
C PHE A 78 -3.98 15.58 4.02
N LYS A 79 -2.73 15.40 4.47
CA LYS A 79 -2.38 14.64 5.69
C LYS A 79 -2.78 13.15 5.62
N ILE A 80 -2.86 12.60 4.41
CA ILE A 80 -2.96 11.15 4.19
C ILE A 80 -1.69 10.51 4.73
N ASN A 81 -1.81 9.39 5.45
CA ASN A 81 -0.68 8.74 6.12
C ASN A 81 -0.48 7.28 5.74
N VAL A 82 -1.29 6.75 4.83
CA VAL A 82 -1.16 5.41 4.29
C VAL A 82 -1.33 5.46 2.78
N PHE A 83 -0.40 4.83 2.06
CA PHE A 83 -0.50 4.56 0.63
C PHE A 83 -0.59 3.05 0.43
N HIS A 84 -1.75 2.56 0.02
CA HIS A 84 -2.01 1.16 -0.24
C HIS A 84 -1.78 0.89 -1.73
N TRP A 85 -0.80 0.04 -2.04
CA TRP A 85 -0.34 -0.22 -3.40
C TRP A 85 -0.72 -1.62 -3.86
N HIS A 86 -1.81 -1.72 -4.61
CA HIS A 86 -2.35 -2.98 -5.14
C HIS A 86 -1.59 -3.38 -6.42
N LEU A 87 -0.65 -4.33 -6.26
CA LEU A 87 0.36 -4.66 -7.25
C LEU A 87 -0.03 -5.78 -8.21
N THR A 88 -0.97 -6.62 -7.83
CA THR A 88 -1.28 -7.85 -8.57
C THR A 88 -2.77 -7.99 -8.84
N GLU A 89 -3.09 -8.48 -10.03
CA GLU A 89 -4.45 -8.65 -10.51
C GLU A 89 -4.55 -9.72 -11.62
N ASN A 90 -5.77 -10.03 -12.03
CA ASN A 90 -6.01 -10.93 -13.16
C ASN A 90 -5.28 -10.49 -14.43
N GLN A 91 -5.11 -9.20 -14.64
CA GLN A 91 -4.48 -8.61 -15.82
C GLN A 91 -2.97 -8.72 -15.79
N SER A 92 -2.35 -8.60 -14.62
CA SER A 92 -0.91 -8.50 -14.51
C SER A 92 -0.38 -8.72 -13.08
N TRP A 93 0.89 -9.08 -13.02
CA TRP A 93 1.74 -8.99 -11.83
C TRP A 93 2.71 -7.83 -12.05
N ARG A 94 2.57 -6.73 -11.29
CA ARG A 94 3.29 -5.48 -11.55
C ARG A 94 4.60 -5.31 -10.78
N LEU A 95 4.99 -6.26 -9.97
CA LEU A 95 6.28 -6.24 -9.28
C LEU A 95 7.27 -7.17 -10.00
N GLU A 96 8.50 -6.71 -10.22
CA GLU A 96 9.58 -7.56 -10.72
C GLU A 96 9.76 -8.79 -9.83
N SER A 97 9.99 -9.93 -10.44
CA SER A 97 10.48 -11.10 -9.74
C SER A 97 11.79 -11.58 -10.38
N LYS A 98 12.87 -11.61 -9.57
CA LYS A 98 14.16 -12.14 -10.00
C LYS A 98 14.21 -13.66 -9.92
N ILE A 99 13.43 -14.24 -9.00
CA ILE A 99 13.34 -15.71 -8.86
C ILE A 99 12.48 -16.30 -9.97
N PHE A 100 11.45 -15.62 -10.44
CA PHE A 100 10.57 -16.06 -11.52
C PHE A 100 10.39 -14.97 -12.59
N PRO A 101 11.42 -14.64 -13.39
CA PRO A 101 11.35 -13.54 -14.36
C PRO A 101 10.20 -13.68 -15.37
N MET A 102 9.77 -14.92 -15.67
CA MET A 102 8.63 -15.20 -16.55
C MET A 102 7.30 -14.59 -16.04
N LEU A 103 7.22 -14.26 -14.76
CA LEU A 103 6.02 -13.63 -14.18
C LEU A 103 5.76 -12.23 -14.76
N ASN A 104 6.84 -11.55 -15.15
CA ASN A 104 6.80 -10.23 -15.77
C ASN A 104 6.83 -10.27 -17.31
N ASP A 105 6.83 -11.46 -17.92
CA ASP A 105 6.76 -11.58 -19.38
C ASP A 105 5.46 -10.93 -19.90
N SER A 106 5.60 -10.20 -20.99
CA SER A 106 4.47 -9.55 -21.67
C SER A 106 3.37 -10.53 -22.09
N ALA A 107 3.73 -11.79 -22.38
CA ALA A 107 2.79 -12.86 -22.70
C ALA A 107 1.86 -13.22 -21.51
N ASN A 108 2.28 -12.97 -20.27
CA ASN A 108 1.51 -13.23 -19.06
C ASN A 108 0.70 -12.01 -18.58
N THR A 109 0.78 -10.89 -19.31
CA THR A 109 0.10 -9.64 -19.00
C THR A 109 -0.94 -9.32 -20.07
N THR A 110 -2.21 -9.22 -19.70
CA THR A 110 -3.31 -8.97 -20.66
C THR A 110 -3.64 -7.49 -20.84
N ARG A 111 -3.12 -6.62 -19.98
CA ARG A 111 -3.32 -5.18 -20.06
C ARG A 111 -2.01 -4.45 -19.79
N MET A 112 -1.60 -3.56 -20.69
CA MET A 112 -0.34 -2.83 -20.67
C MET A 112 0.86 -3.78 -20.52
N PRO A 113 1.10 -4.69 -21.50
CA PRO A 113 2.18 -5.67 -21.44
C PRO A 113 3.55 -5.02 -21.32
N GLY A 114 4.48 -5.68 -20.62
CA GLY A 114 5.84 -5.18 -20.40
C GLY A 114 5.95 -4.01 -19.41
N LYS A 115 4.83 -3.63 -18.75
CA LYS A 115 4.81 -2.59 -17.71
C LYS A 115 4.77 -3.24 -16.34
N TYR A 116 5.81 -3.05 -15.55
CA TYR A 116 5.96 -3.48 -14.16
C TYR A 116 6.96 -2.56 -13.46
N TYR A 117 7.04 -2.64 -12.14
CA TYR A 117 8.03 -1.93 -11.33
C TYR A 117 9.18 -2.86 -11.00
N THR A 118 10.41 -2.37 -11.14
CA THR A 118 11.59 -3.08 -10.67
C THR A 118 11.62 -3.12 -9.13
N LEU A 119 12.37 -4.05 -8.56
CA LEU A 119 12.53 -4.10 -7.10
C LEU A 119 13.17 -2.82 -6.55
N GLU A 120 14.05 -2.19 -7.34
CA GLU A 120 14.67 -0.91 -6.96
C GLU A 120 13.65 0.24 -6.99
N GLU A 121 12.78 0.32 -8.00
CA GLU A 121 11.68 1.28 -8.04
C GLU A 121 10.71 1.09 -6.86
N ALA A 122 10.45 -0.16 -6.46
CA ALA A 122 9.64 -0.45 -5.28
C ALA A 122 10.28 0.09 -3.99
N LYS A 123 11.57 -0.14 -3.79
CA LYS A 123 12.33 0.42 -2.66
C LYS A 123 12.36 1.94 -2.67
N GLU A 124 12.52 2.54 -3.86
CA GLU A 124 12.50 3.99 -4.05
C GLU A 124 11.13 4.57 -3.63
N LEU A 125 10.02 3.92 -4.00
CA LEU A 125 8.69 4.39 -3.62
C LEU A 125 8.46 4.26 -2.10
N VAL A 126 8.96 3.20 -1.46
CA VAL A 126 8.95 3.07 0.01
C VAL A 126 9.69 4.23 0.67
N ALA A 127 10.90 4.55 0.20
CA ALA A 127 11.68 5.66 0.73
C ALA A 127 10.97 7.01 0.51
N PHE A 128 10.35 7.20 -0.65
CA PHE A 128 9.59 8.40 -0.97
C PHE A 128 8.37 8.56 -0.05
N CYS A 129 7.62 7.49 0.22
CA CYS A 129 6.52 7.50 1.18
C CYS A 129 7.01 7.85 2.59
N LYS A 130 8.11 7.23 3.04
CA LYS A 130 8.73 7.53 4.36
C LYS A 130 9.10 9.02 4.49
N ALA A 131 9.67 9.62 3.45
CA ALA A 131 10.02 11.05 3.42
C ALA A 131 8.79 11.97 3.52
N HIS A 132 7.61 11.48 3.13
CA HIS A 132 6.32 12.17 3.25
C HIS A 132 5.53 11.76 4.50
N HIS A 133 6.17 11.07 5.47
CA HIS A 133 5.53 10.53 6.69
C HIS A 133 4.32 9.62 6.41
N MET A 134 4.33 8.95 5.28
CA MET A 134 3.32 8.03 4.81
C MET A 134 3.82 6.59 4.90
N THR A 135 2.99 5.67 5.38
CA THR A 135 3.29 4.24 5.38
C THR A 135 2.81 3.64 4.07
N LEU A 136 3.72 3.03 3.31
CA LEU A 136 3.34 2.23 2.15
C LEU A 136 2.90 0.85 2.62
N ILE A 137 1.77 0.36 2.11
CA ILE A 137 1.27 -1.01 2.31
C ILE A 137 1.21 -1.67 0.93
N PRO A 138 2.16 -2.57 0.60
CA PRO A 138 2.08 -3.33 -0.64
C PRO A 138 1.01 -4.42 -0.51
N GLU A 139 0.30 -4.67 -1.60
CA GLU A 139 -0.65 -5.76 -1.70
C GLU A 139 -0.26 -6.75 -2.78
N ILE A 140 -0.20 -8.02 -2.39
CA ILE A 140 -0.17 -9.17 -3.27
C ILE A 140 -1.44 -9.95 -3.02
N ASP A 141 -2.40 -9.79 -3.91
CA ASP A 141 -3.71 -10.41 -3.75
C ASP A 141 -3.65 -11.91 -3.98
N MET A 142 -4.23 -12.66 -3.03
CA MET A 142 -4.19 -14.11 -2.99
C MET A 142 -5.38 -14.70 -2.21
N PRO A 143 -5.94 -15.84 -2.61
CA PRO A 143 -5.68 -16.56 -3.86
C PRO A 143 -6.55 -16.04 -5.02
N GLY A 144 -7.42 -15.05 -4.79
CA GLY A 144 -8.21 -14.37 -5.79
C GLY A 144 -7.36 -13.47 -6.70
N HIS A 145 -7.97 -12.89 -7.72
CA HIS A 145 -7.33 -11.93 -8.64
C HIS A 145 -5.96 -12.40 -9.19
N SER A 146 -5.80 -13.72 -9.36
CA SER A 146 -4.52 -14.40 -9.56
C SER A 146 -4.31 -14.97 -10.97
N ALA A 147 -5.13 -14.55 -11.96
CA ALA A 147 -5.03 -15.13 -13.29
C ALA A 147 -3.65 -14.91 -13.97
N ALA A 148 -2.94 -13.81 -13.65
CA ALA A 148 -1.56 -13.61 -14.11
C ALA A 148 -0.62 -14.69 -13.57
N PHE A 149 -0.71 -15.02 -12.29
CA PHE A 149 0.03 -16.12 -11.66
C PHE A 149 -0.31 -17.47 -12.31
N ILE A 150 -1.60 -17.76 -12.51
CA ILE A 150 -2.04 -19.04 -13.12
C ILE A 150 -1.57 -19.15 -14.57
N ARG A 151 -1.57 -18.07 -15.36
CA ARG A 151 -1.04 -18.08 -16.74
C ARG A 151 0.45 -18.44 -16.76
N THR A 152 1.20 -17.91 -15.81
CA THR A 152 2.65 -18.11 -15.69
C THR A 152 3.00 -19.53 -15.27
N PHE A 153 2.40 -19.98 -14.16
CA PHE A 153 2.83 -21.22 -13.50
C PHE A 153 1.98 -22.44 -13.81
N ARG A 154 0.79 -22.26 -14.40
CA ARG A 154 -0.21 -23.31 -14.65
C ARG A 154 -0.70 -24.02 -13.39
N HIS A 155 -0.60 -23.35 -12.26
CA HIS A 155 -1.07 -23.80 -10.94
C HIS A 155 -1.97 -22.76 -10.32
N ASP A 156 -3.04 -23.19 -9.66
CA ASP A 156 -3.81 -22.36 -8.72
C ASP A 156 -2.95 -22.07 -7.49
N MET A 157 -3.05 -20.86 -6.93
CA MET A 157 -2.30 -20.49 -5.73
C MET A 157 -2.61 -21.40 -4.53
N GLN A 158 -3.82 -21.97 -4.46
CA GLN A 158 -4.27 -22.85 -3.38
C GLN A 158 -3.79 -24.30 -3.55
N SER A 159 -3.23 -24.67 -4.71
CA SER A 159 -2.63 -26.00 -4.92
C SER A 159 -1.33 -26.13 -4.14
N PRO A 160 -0.87 -27.35 -3.82
CA PRO A 160 0.41 -27.56 -3.12
C PRO A 160 1.60 -26.92 -3.83
N GLU A 161 1.66 -27.02 -5.15
CA GLU A 161 2.70 -26.41 -5.99
C GLU A 161 2.57 -24.89 -6.05
N GLY A 162 1.35 -24.36 -6.21
CA GLY A 162 1.07 -22.93 -6.19
C GLY A 162 1.47 -22.28 -4.86
N MET A 163 1.16 -22.92 -3.74
CA MET A 163 1.57 -22.43 -2.41
C MET A 163 3.09 -22.41 -2.24
N LYS A 164 3.83 -23.40 -2.77
CA LYS A 164 5.30 -23.38 -2.72
C LYS A 164 5.87 -22.20 -3.50
N ILE A 165 5.39 -22.00 -4.74
CA ILE A 165 5.80 -20.87 -5.59
C ILE A 165 5.46 -19.55 -4.90
N LEU A 166 4.25 -19.43 -4.39
CA LEU A 166 3.78 -18.21 -3.73
C LEU A 166 4.63 -17.86 -2.48
N LYS A 167 5.03 -18.85 -1.68
CA LYS A 167 5.92 -18.63 -0.53
C LYS A 167 7.28 -18.08 -0.96
N LEU A 168 7.87 -18.58 -2.05
CA LEU A 168 9.11 -18.02 -2.59
C LEU A 168 8.93 -16.57 -3.07
N LEU A 169 7.81 -16.25 -3.73
CA LEU A 169 7.48 -14.89 -4.10
C LEU A 169 7.30 -13.99 -2.87
N MET A 170 6.69 -14.51 -1.79
CA MET A 170 6.55 -13.76 -0.54
C MET A 170 7.89 -13.50 0.16
N ASP A 171 8.88 -14.39 0.01
CA ASP A 171 10.24 -14.13 0.47
C ASP A 171 10.82 -12.90 -0.22
N GLU A 172 10.77 -12.87 -1.56
CA GLU A 172 11.25 -11.74 -2.36
C GLU A 172 10.49 -10.44 -2.04
N VAL A 173 9.17 -10.50 -1.92
CA VAL A 173 8.33 -9.35 -1.55
C VAL A 173 8.68 -8.83 -0.16
N CYS A 174 8.75 -9.70 0.85
CA CYS A 174 9.03 -9.29 2.22
C CYS A 174 10.45 -8.72 2.39
N GLU A 175 11.42 -9.22 1.62
CA GLU A 175 12.79 -8.70 1.58
C GLU A 175 12.85 -7.34 0.88
N THR A 176 12.08 -7.16 -0.21
CA THR A 176 12.07 -5.91 -0.99
C THR A 176 11.43 -4.76 -0.21
N PHE A 177 10.32 -5.02 0.47
CA PHE A 177 9.54 -3.99 1.15
C PHE A 177 9.93 -3.87 2.63
N ASP A 178 10.77 -2.88 2.95
CA ASP A 178 11.06 -2.49 4.35
C ASP A 178 9.88 -1.70 4.95
N VAL A 179 8.77 -2.38 5.16
CA VAL A 179 7.52 -1.84 5.72
C VAL A 179 6.94 -2.81 6.76
N PRO A 180 6.13 -2.30 7.73
CA PRO A 180 5.61 -3.15 8.80
C PRO A 180 4.44 -4.04 8.39
N TYR A 181 3.76 -3.74 7.28
CA TYR A 181 2.52 -4.41 6.86
C TYR A 181 2.63 -4.96 5.44
N LEU A 182 2.00 -6.11 5.21
CA LEU A 182 1.70 -6.65 3.89
C LEU A 182 0.20 -6.95 3.80
N HIS A 183 -0.43 -6.50 2.72
CA HIS A 183 -1.82 -6.84 2.43
C HIS A 183 -1.86 -8.06 1.50
N ILE A 184 -2.66 -9.06 1.85
CA ILE A 184 -2.75 -10.35 1.13
C ILE A 184 -4.05 -10.54 0.35
N GLY A 185 -4.85 -9.47 0.21
CA GLY A 185 -6.14 -9.56 -0.49
C GLY A 185 -7.16 -10.42 0.24
N THR A 186 -7.54 -11.54 -0.37
CA THR A 186 -8.50 -12.57 0.06
C THR A 186 -9.96 -12.32 -0.29
N ASP A 187 -10.24 -11.36 -1.15
CA ASP A 187 -11.59 -11.07 -1.62
C ASP A 187 -11.96 -11.84 -2.91
N GLU A 188 -13.24 -11.82 -3.22
CA GLU A 188 -13.87 -12.28 -4.46
C GLU A 188 -13.41 -13.67 -4.96
N VAL A 189 -13.13 -14.61 -4.05
CA VAL A 189 -12.62 -15.94 -4.40
C VAL A 189 -13.32 -17.05 -3.63
N GLN A 190 -13.40 -18.23 -4.25
CA GLN A 190 -13.80 -19.46 -3.58
C GLN A 190 -12.57 -20.13 -2.95
N PHE A 191 -12.61 -20.34 -1.64
CA PHE A 191 -11.55 -21.05 -0.93
C PHE A 191 -11.74 -22.56 -1.06
N THR A 192 -10.90 -23.19 -1.86
CA THR A 192 -10.88 -24.64 -2.09
C THR A 192 -9.92 -25.36 -1.14
N ASN A 193 -8.95 -24.65 -0.58
CA ASN A 193 -8.00 -25.14 0.41
C ASN A 193 -8.20 -24.40 1.75
N PRO A 194 -8.81 -24.98 2.77
CA PRO A 194 -9.07 -24.32 4.04
C PRO A 194 -7.82 -23.96 4.85
N ARG A 195 -6.66 -24.50 4.49
CA ARG A 195 -5.38 -24.18 5.13
C ARG A 195 -4.63 -23.03 4.44
N PHE A 196 -5.06 -22.63 3.24
CA PHE A 196 -4.34 -21.64 2.45
C PHE A 196 -4.12 -20.33 3.22
N VAL A 197 -5.20 -19.66 3.63
CA VAL A 197 -5.12 -18.36 4.30
C VAL A 197 -4.38 -18.45 5.64
N PRO A 198 -4.70 -19.40 6.57
CA PRO A 198 -3.94 -19.55 7.80
C PRO A 198 -2.44 -19.78 7.60
N GLU A 199 -2.06 -20.61 6.61
CA GLU A 199 -0.66 -20.86 6.28
C GLU A 199 0.04 -19.61 5.72
N MET A 200 -0.61 -18.87 4.82
CA MET A 200 -0.02 -17.65 4.24
C MET A 200 0.11 -16.54 5.27
N VAL A 201 -0.89 -16.35 6.14
CA VAL A 201 -0.79 -15.39 7.26
C VAL A 201 0.38 -15.74 8.17
N SER A 202 0.48 -17.03 8.58
CA SER A 202 1.59 -17.52 9.42
C SER A 202 2.94 -17.30 8.73
N TYR A 203 3.01 -17.59 7.43
CA TYR A 203 4.24 -17.44 6.65
C TYR A 203 4.69 -15.98 6.57
N VAL A 204 3.80 -15.07 6.21
CA VAL A 204 4.12 -13.62 6.15
C VAL A 204 4.50 -13.07 7.52
N ARG A 205 3.82 -13.50 8.59
CA ARG A 205 4.20 -13.14 9.97
C ARG A 205 5.59 -13.65 10.35
N SER A 206 5.98 -14.85 9.88
CA SER A 206 7.32 -15.39 10.11
C SER A 206 8.44 -14.54 9.47
N LYS A 207 8.10 -13.71 8.48
CA LYS A 207 8.99 -12.70 7.86
C LYS A 207 8.99 -11.36 8.61
N GLY A 208 8.37 -11.29 9.78
CA GLY A 208 8.31 -10.08 10.61
C GLY A 208 7.29 -9.02 10.15
N LYS A 209 6.38 -9.37 9.24
CA LYS A 209 5.33 -8.46 8.76
C LYS A 209 4.01 -8.70 9.49
N LYS A 210 3.25 -7.65 9.72
CA LYS A 210 1.83 -7.73 10.09
C LYS A 210 1.00 -7.89 8.83
N VAL A 211 -0.10 -8.62 8.93
CA VAL A 211 -0.91 -9.00 7.77
C VAL A 211 -2.25 -8.27 7.77
N ILE A 212 -2.59 -7.73 6.61
CA ILE A 212 -3.89 -7.09 6.33
C ILE A 212 -4.59 -7.88 5.23
N SER A 213 -5.92 -7.92 5.26
CA SER A 213 -6.72 -8.50 4.18
C SER A 213 -8.04 -7.77 3.99
N TRP A 214 -8.73 -8.05 2.88
CA TRP A 214 -10.07 -7.53 2.61
C TRP A 214 -11.14 -8.19 3.46
N ASN A 215 -12.20 -7.42 3.75
CA ASN A 215 -13.45 -7.90 4.32
C ASN A 215 -14.64 -7.26 3.55
N PRO A 216 -15.55 -8.02 2.96
CA PRO A 216 -15.64 -9.48 2.96
C PRO A 216 -14.50 -10.16 2.19
N GLY A 217 -14.11 -11.35 2.69
CA GLY A 217 -13.06 -12.21 2.18
C GLY A 217 -13.01 -13.48 3.02
N TRP A 218 -11.82 -13.90 3.42
CA TRP A 218 -11.68 -14.98 4.40
C TRP A 218 -12.28 -14.57 5.75
N HIS A 219 -12.95 -15.50 6.41
CA HIS A 219 -13.51 -15.27 7.74
C HIS A 219 -12.48 -15.63 8.82
N TYR A 220 -11.93 -14.61 9.46
CA TYR A 220 -10.93 -14.75 10.53
C TYR A 220 -11.58 -14.87 11.89
N LYS A 221 -10.96 -15.69 12.76
CA LYS A 221 -11.19 -15.62 14.20
C LYS A 221 -10.33 -14.53 14.83
N PRO A 222 -10.69 -14.06 16.03
CA PRO A 222 -9.87 -13.09 16.75
C PRO A 222 -8.41 -13.54 16.88
N GLY A 223 -7.47 -12.66 16.50
CA GLY A 223 -6.03 -12.93 16.54
C GLY A 223 -5.45 -13.66 15.31
N GLU A 224 -6.27 -14.18 14.41
CA GLU A 224 -5.79 -14.84 13.18
C GLU A 224 -5.24 -13.83 12.15
N ILE A 225 -5.67 -12.59 12.20
CA ILE A 225 -5.20 -11.49 11.32
C ILE A 225 -4.86 -10.25 12.14
N ASP A 226 -4.00 -9.39 11.66
CA ASP A 226 -3.63 -8.15 12.35
C ASP A 226 -4.61 -7.01 12.07
N MET A 227 -5.17 -6.96 10.86
CA MET A 227 -6.16 -5.96 10.44
C MET A 227 -7.00 -6.47 9.27
N THR A 228 -8.28 -6.12 9.24
CA THR A 228 -9.12 -6.27 8.05
C THR A 228 -9.52 -4.91 7.50
N GLN A 229 -9.58 -4.79 6.18
CA GLN A 229 -10.02 -3.59 5.47
C GLN A 229 -11.40 -3.86 4.86
N LEU A 230 -12.39 -3.08 5.29
CA LEU A 230 -13.75 -3.18 4.74
C LEU A 230 -13.78 -2.54 3.35
N TRP A 231 -14.20 -3.30 2.35
CA TRP A 231 -14.37 -2.79 0.98
C TRP A 231 -15.83 -2.82 0.50
N SER A 232 -16.70 -3.49 1.24
CA SER A 232 -18.11 -3.62 0.91
C SER A 232 -18.97 -3.46 2.15
N TYR A 233 -20.15 -2.85 2.02
CA TYR A 233 -21.16 -2.78 3.07
C TYR A 233 -21.67 -4.14 3.57
N ARG A 234 -21.36 -5.23 2.84
CA ARG A 234 -21.62 -6.62 3.26
C ARG A 234 -20.59 -7.14 4.26
N GLY A 235 -19.44 -6.49 4.36
CA GLY A 235 -18.42 -6.80 5.36
C GLY A 235 -18.89 -6.41 6.75
N LYS A 236 -18.45 -7.16 7.76
CA LYS A 236 -18.67 -6.85 9.18
C LYS A 236 -17.31 -6.68 9.84
N ALA A 237 -17.23 -5.80 10.83
CA ALA A 237 -16.04 -5.71 11.67
C ALA A 237 -15.78 -7.08 12.32
N GLN A 238 -14.51 -7.51 12.32
CA GLN A 238 -14.07 -8.79 12.88
C GLN A 238 -13.13 -8.51 14.06
#